data_0c793c1f42b7b46c16bf353ec6f87d86
#
_entry.id   0c793c1f42b7b46c16bf353ec6f87d86
#
_cell.length_a   1.000
_cell.length_b   1.000
_cell.length_c   1.000
_cell.angle_alpha   90.00
_cell.angle_beta   90.00
_cell.angle_gamma   90.00
#
_symmetry.space_group_name_H-M   'P 1'
#
loop_
_entity.id
_entity.type
_entity.pdbx_description
1 polymer ?
#
loop_
_entity_poly.entity_id
_entity_poly.type
_entity_poly.pdbx_seq_one_letter_code
_entity_poly.pdbx_strand_id
1 'polypeptide(L)'
;VLAAAASTLKRVTLELGGNDAGIVMDDVDVEAVAPQIFDGAFGNNGQICIAMKRVYAHESIYDKLVDQLAELAKEAAVGNGLEQGTKLGPLQNKMQFDKVKGYIEEGRADGTIVAGGEVPDGKGYFIPPTIVKDIDDESRLVKEEQFGPVLPVIKYDDIDDVIERANDTDYGLGGSVWSSDTDRAYEVAKKVDSGTIWVNKHADVQPHIPFGGIKTSGIGAELGEEGLAEFTARKVINVAKA
;
A
#
# COMPACT_ATOMS: atom_id res chain seq x y z
N VAL A 1 -4.30 21.59 8.22
CA VAL A 1 -3.77 22.35 7.06
C VAL A 1 -4.89 23.14 6.41
N LEU A 2 -5.99 22.52 5.89
CA LEU A 2 -7.10 23.20 5.21
C LEU A 2 -7.68 24.36 6.04
N ALA A 3 -7.99 24.15 7.33
CA ALA A 3 -8.51 25.19 8.20
C ALA A 3 -7.57 26.39 8.34
N ALA A 4 -6.26 26.14 8.40
CA ALA A 4 -5.24 27.22 8.45
C ALA A 4 -5.10 27.96 7.11
N ALA A 5 -5.30 27.27 5.98
CA ALA A 5 -5.20 27.85 4.65
C ALA A 5 -6.44 28.69 4.26
N ALA A 6 -7.60 28.40 4.85
CA ALA A 6 -8.89 28.97 4.49
C ALA A 6 -8.92 30.51 4.59
N SER A 7 -8.35 31.10 5.63
CA SER A 7 -8.36 32.56 5.86
C SER A 7 -7.65 33.38 4.79
N THR A 8 -6.77 32.75 4.00
CA THR A 8 -5.97 33.37 2.94
C THR A 8 -6.29 32.81 1.55
N LEU A 9 -7.32 31.96 1.45
CA LEU A 9 -7.78 31.30 0.20
C LEU A 9 -6.66 30.61 -0.55
N LYS A 10 -5.72 30.00 0.18
CA LYS A 10 -4.63 29.26 -0.44
C LYS A 10 -5.13 27.93 -1.02
N ARG A 11 -4.66 27.60 -2.21
CA ARG A 11 -4.75 26.22 -2.71
C ARG A 11 -3.86 25.35 -1.85
N VAL A 12 -4.24 24.11 -1.69
CA VAL A 12 -3.48 23.12 -0.94
C VAL A 12 -3.39 21.83 -1.74
N THR A 13 -2.22 21.24 -1.79
CA THR A 13 -2.00 19.86 -2.20
C THR A 13 -1.74 19.08 -0.92
N LEU A 14 -2.45 18.00 -0.72
CA LEU A 14 -2.36 17.14 0.46
C LEU A 14 -2.10 15.71 0.01
N GLU A 15 -0.93 15.20 0.37
CA GLU A 15 -0.55 13.80 0.30
C GLU A 15 -0.65 13.21 1.69
N LEU A 16 -1.54 12.24 1.87
CA LEU A 16 -1.91 11.70 3.17
C LEU A 16 -1.71 10.18 3.19
N GLY A 17 -2.42 9.48 4.08
CA GLY A 17 -2.29 8.04 4.19
C GLY A 17 -2.89 7.25 3.02
N GLY A 18 -2.57 5.98 2.96
CA GLY A 18 -3.12 5.02 2.01
C GLY A 18 -3.32 3.64 2.63
N ASN A 19 -4.17 2.85 2.01
CA ASN A 19 -4.39 1.46 2.37
C ASN A 19 -4.45 0.59 1.11
N ASP A 20 -3.35 0.65 0.35
CA ASP A 20 -3.25 0.11 -1.01
C ASP A 20 -3.54 -1.38 -1.07
N ALA A 21 -4.44 -1.75 -1.97
CA ALA A 21 -4.76 -3.14 -2.26
C ALA A 21 -3.89 -3.69 -3.39
N GLY A 22 -3.38 -4.90 -3.22
CA GLY A 22 -2.81 -5.73 -4.29
C GLY A 22 -3.78 -6.84 -4.66
N ILE A 23 -4.39 -6.80 -5.84
CA ILE A 23 -5.27 -7.87 -6.34
C ILE A 23 -4.44 -8.83 -7.20
N VAL A 24 -4.28 -10.07 -6.74
CA VAL A 24 -3.46 -11.10 -7.41
C VAL A 24 -4.37 -12.14 -8.03
N MET A 25 -4.40 -12.16 -9.36
CA MET A 25 -5.33 -12.99 -10.14
C MET A 25 -4.83 -14.43 -10.27
N ASP A 26 -5.72 -15.32 -10.71
CA ASP A 26 -5.55 -16.77 -10.76
C ASP A 26 -4.46 -17.28 -11.71
N ASP A 27 -4.05 -16.46 -12.67
CA ASP A 27 -3.16 -16.81 -13.78
C ASP A 27 -1.70 -16.37 -13.60
N VAL A 28 -1.34 -15.80 -12.45
CA VAL A 28 0.04 -15.35 -12.21
C VAL A 28 1.01 -16.50 -11.98
N ASP A 29 2.25 -16.31 -12.35
CA ASP A 29 3.36 -17.09 -11.82
C ASP A 29 3.71 -16.60 -10.40
N VAL A 30 3.25 -17.32 -9.40
CA VAL A 30 3.40 -16.96 -7.98
C VAL A 30 4.86 -16.79 -7.59
N GLU A 31 5.78 -17.62 -8.11
CA GLU A 31 7.21 -17.54 -7.77
C GLU A 31 7.85 -16.25 -8.31
N ALA A 32 7.37 -15.78 -9.47
CA ALA A 32 7.84 -14.54 -10.08
C ALA A 32 7.27 -13.28 -9.41
N VAL A 33 6.00 -13.32 -8.96
CA VAL A 33 5.33 -12.13 -8.43
C VAL A 33 5.49 -11.96 -6.91
N ALA A 34 5.63 -13.04 -6.14
CA ALA A 34 5.72 -12.97 -4.68
C ALA A 34 6.87 -12.07 -4.17
N PRO A 35 8.10 -12.08 -4.73
CA PRO A 35 9.15 -11.16 -4.31
C PRO A 35 8.78 -9.68 -4.55
N GLN A 36 8.10 -9.37 -5.64
CA GLN A 36 7.69 -8.01 -5.98
C GLN A 36 6.56 -7.52 -5.05
N ILE A 37 5.61 -8.40 -4.72
CA ILE A 37 4.55 -8.14 -3.74
C ILE A 37 5.16 -7.91 -2.36
N PHE A 38 6.13 -8.75 -1.96
CA PHE A 38 6.84 -8.60 -0.71
C PHE A 38 7.58 -7.25 -0.63
N ASP A 39 8.31 -6.87 -1.66
CA ASP A 39 9.02 -5.59 -1.70
C ASP A 39 8.03 -4.40 -1.71
N GLY A 40 6.91 -4.51 -2.40
CA GLY A 40 5.83 -3.51 -2.40
C GLY A 40 5.15 -3.33 -1.04
N ALA A 41 5.05 -4.40 -0.24
CA ALA A 41 4.45 -4.36 1.09
C ALA A 41 5.45 -3.94 2.19
N PHE A 42 6.69 -4.42 2.12
CA PHE A 42 7.65 -4.28 3.21
C PHE A 42 8.80 -3.31 2.93
N GLY A 43 8.86 -2.68 1.77
CA GLY A 43 9.79 -1.58 1.50
C GLY A 43 9.77 -0.55 2.63
N ASN A 44 10.94 -0.08 3.10
CA ASN A 44 11.06 0.79 4.28
C ASN A 44 10.30 0.28 5.53
N ASN A 45 10.25 -1.05 5.69
CA ASN A 45 9.49 -1.73 6.75
C ASN A 45 7.99 -1.41 6.76
N GLY A 46 7.37 -1.26 5.58
CA GLY A 46 5.96 -0.92 5.40
C GLY A 46 5.58 0.52 5.74
N GLN A 47 6.57 1.38 6.01
CA GLN A 47 6.36 2.78 6.39
C GLN A 47 6.39 3.70 5.14
N ILE A 48 5.53 3.41 4.19
CA ILE A 48 5.31 4.20 2.97
C ILE A 48 3.80 4.36 2.78
N CYS A 49 3.34 5.55 2.40
CA CYS A 49 1.91 5.82 2.18
C CYS A 49 1.31 4.87 1.12
N ILE A 50 2.06 4.57 0.06
CA ILE A 50 1.71 3.63 -1.01
C ILE A 50 2.26 2.21 -0.77
N ALA A 51 2.71 1.82 0.42
CA ALA A 51 3.02 0.42 0.66
C ALA A 51 1.75 -0.43 0.43
N MET A 52 1.92 -1.61 -0.18
CA MET A 52 0.81 -2.56 -0.30
C MET A 52 0.44 -3.06 1.11
N LYS A 53 -0.77 -2.71 1.56
CA LYS A 53 -1.21 -2.96 2.94
C LYS A 53 -2.21 -4.08 3.07
N ARG A 54 -2.81 -4.50 1.94
CA ARG A 54 -3.78 -5.59 1.83
C ARG A 54 -3.49 -6.35 0.54
N VAL A 55 -3.35 -7.67 0.63
CA VAL A 55 -3.21 -8.53 -0.55
C VAL A 55 -4.46 -9.40 -0.68
N TYR A 56 -5.16 -9.25 -1.79
CA TYR A 56 -6.26 -10.12 -2.18
C TYR A 56 -5.73 -11.16 -3.16
N ALA A 57 -5.72 -12.42 -2.80
CA ALA A 57 -5.23 -13.51 -3.63
C ALA A 57 -6.38 -14.44 -4.06
N HIS A 58 -6.46 -14.73 -5.36
CA HIS A 58 -7.44 -15.67 -5.87
C HIS A 58 -7.29 -17.04 -5.19
N GLU A 59 -8.39 -17.71 -4.87
CA GLU A 59 -8.39 -18.96 -4.07
C GLU A 59 -7.48 -20.05 -4.64
N SER A 60 -7.36 -20.15 -5.97
CA SER A 60 -6.54 -21.16 -6.63
C SER A 60 -5.03 -21.02 -6.40
N ILE A 61 -4.56 -19.82 -6.04
CA ILE A 61 -3.14 -19.52 -5.82
C ILE A 61 -2.85 -19.08 -4.37
N TYR A 62 -3.90 -18.91 -3.56
CA TYR A 62 -3.83 -18.31 -2.22
C TYR A 62 -2.79 -18.97 -1.33
N ASP A 63 -2.89 -20.29 -1.13
CA ASP A 63 -1.98 -20.99 -0.24
C ASP A 63 -0.53 -20.92 -0.74
N LYS A 64 -0.30 -21.08 -2.05
CA LYS A 64 1.03 -20.97 -2.65
C LYS A 64 1.62 -19.57 -2.46
N LEU A 65 0.82 -18.52 -2.65
CA LEU A 65 1.28 -17.14 -2.46
C LEU A 65 1.60 -16.85 -0.99
N VAL A 66 0.73 -17.27 -0.08
CA VAL A 66 0.96 -17.13 1.37
C VAL A 66 2.25 -17.81 1.80
N ASP A 67 2.50 -19.04 1.35
CA ASP A 67 3.72 -19.80 1.68
C ASP A 67 4.97 -19.07 1.16
N GLN A 68 4.95 -18.57 -0.08
CA GLN A 68 6.07 -17.82 -0.65
C GLN A 68 6.34 -16.51 0.12
N LEU A 69 5.29 -15.75 0.45
CA LEU A 69 5.43 -14.51 1.24
C LEU A 69 5.95 -14.81 2.65
N ALA A 70 5.52 -15.92 3.26
CA ALA A 70 5.98 -16.33 4.57
C ALA A 70 7.47 -16.71 4.57
N GLU A 71 7.96 -17.40 3.55
CA GLU A 71 9.39 -17.71 3.41
C GLU A 71 10.23 -16.44 3.22
N LEU A 72 9.80 -15.52 2.34
CA LEU A 72 10.46 -14.23 2.17
C LEU A 72 10.50 -13.40 3.46
N ALA A 73 9.43 -13.46 4.27
CA ALA A 73 9.37 -12.79 5.56
C ALA A 73 10.37 -13.38 6.58
N LYS A 74 10.54 -14.71 6.60
CA LYS A 74 11.51 -15.39 7.47
C LYS A 74 12.96 -15.11 7.09
N GLU A 75 13.22 -14.94 5.78
CA GLU A 75 14.57 -14.66 5.25
C GLU A 75 14.98 -13.18 5.36
N ALA A 76 14.01 -12.28 5.57
CA ALA A 76 14.27 -10.86 5.60
C ALA A 76 15.10 -10.45 6.82
N ALA A 77 16.34 -10.01 6.60
CA ALA A 77 17.20 -9.52 7.66
C ALA A 77 16.73 -8.16 8.19
N VAL A 78 16.27 -8.13 9.45
CA VAL A 78 15.83 -6.92 10.14
C VAL A 78 16.93 -6.48 11.10
N GLY A 79 17.37 -5.22 11.02
CA GLY A 79 18.46 -4.76 11.87
C GLY A 79 18.86 -3.31 11.62
N ASN A 80 20.07 -2.98 12.10
CA ASN A 80 20.64 -1.65 11.89
C ASN A 80 21.00 -1.46 10.41
N GLY A 81 20.43 -0.44 9.77
CA GLY A 81 20.64 -0.14 8.36
C GLY A 81 22.09 0.24 7.97
N LEU A 82 22.97 0.44 8.95
CA LEU A 82 24.41 0.63 8.72
C LEU A 82 25.20 -0.70 8.65
N GLU A 83 24.57 -1.82 8.98
CA GLU A 83 25.18 -3.13 8.92
C GLU A 83 24.92 -3.77 7.55
N GLN A 84 25.98 -4.35 6.98
CA GLN A 84 25.88 -5.01 5.68
C GLN A 84 24.93 -6.21 5.75
N GLY A 85 24.04 -6.34 4.78
CA GLY A 85 23.04 -7.41 4.70
C GLY A 85 21.70 -7.09 5.36
N THR A 86 21.59 -6.01 6.13
CA THR A 86 20.28 -5.55 6.61
C THR A 86 19.38 -5.16 5.45
N LYS A 87 18.21 -5.77 5.37
CA LYS A 87 17.17 -5.48 4.37
C LYS A 87 16.14 -4.48 4.89
N LEU A 88 15.73 -4.63 6.15
CA LEU A 88 14.68 -3.82 6.78
C LEU A 88 15.19 -3.17 8.06
N GLY A 89 14.90 -1.88 8.22
CA GLY A 89 15.28 -1.09 9.39
C GLY A 89 14.24 -1.11 10.51
N PRO A 90 14.40 -0.24 11.52
CA PRO A 90 13.43 -0.11 12.60
C PRO A 90 12.21 0.72 12.16
N LEU A 91 11.14 0.65 12.96
CA LEU A 91 10.07 1.62 12.91
C LEU A 91 10.55 2.99 13.42
N GLN A 92 9.93 4.05 12.94
CA GLN A 92 10.39 5.42 13.08
C GLN A 92 10.40 5.92 14.54
N ASN A 93 9.44 5.51 15.37
CA ASN A 93 9.33 5.93 16.75
C ASN A 93 8.54 4.94 17.62
N LYS A 94 8.52 5.20 18.95
CA LYS A 94 7.82 4.36 19.92
C LYS A 94 6.30 4.31 19.70
N MET A 95 5.68 5.42 19.37
CA MET A 95 4.23 5.47 19.14
C MET A 95 3.83 4.54 17.99
N GLN A 96 4.56 4.59 16.86
CA GLN A 96 4.32 3.73 15.72
C GLN A 96 4.66 2.26 16.02
N PHE A 97 5.73 2.02 16.77
CA PHE A 97 6.08 0.68 17.24
C PHE A 97 4.96 0.06 18.08
N ASP A 98 4.41 0.80 19.05
CA ASP A 98 3.32 0.32 19.88
C ASP A 98 2.02 0.11 19.07
N LYS A 99 1.74 0.99 18.09
CA LYS A 99 0.59 0.84 17.16
C LYS A 99 0.70 -0.46 16.36
N VAL A 100 1.86 -0.73 15.77
CA VAL A 100 2.08 -1.94 14.97
C VAL A 100 2.01 -3.21 15.81
N LYS A 101 2.50 -3.17 17.05
CA LYS A 101 2.29 -4.30 17.99
C LYS A 101 0.81 -4.58 18.22
N GLY A 102 -0.02 -3.53 18.34
CA GLY A 102 -1.47 -3.68 18.45
C GLY A 102 -2.06 -4.41 17.23
N TYR A 103 -1.64 -4.06 16.02
CA TYR A 103 -2.09 -4.75 14.81
C TYR A 103 -1.61 -6.21 14.72
N ILE A 104 -0.44 -6.54 15.24
CA ILE A 104 0.00 -7.95 15.33
C ILE A 104 -0.92 -8.74 16.26
N GLU A 105 -1.28 -8.19 17.42
CA GLU A 105 -2.22 -8.86 18.35
C GLU A 105 -3.63 -9.01 17.75
N GLU A 106 -4.11 -8.00 17.02
CA GLU A 106 -5.37 -8.08 16.27
C GLU A 106 -5.29 -9.13 15.17
N GLY A 107 -4.23 -9.14 14.36
CA GLY A 107 -4.01 -10.17 13.35
C GLY A 107 -3.92 -11.58 13.93
N ARG A 108 -3.44 -11.72 15.18
CA ARG A 108 -3.44 -13.01 15.91
C ARG A 108 -4.83 -13.42 16.38
N ALA A 109 -5.68 -12.43 16.72
CA ALA A 109 -7.04 -12.69 17.17
C ALA A 109 -8.00 -12.97 16.00
N ASP A 110 -7.83 -12.26 14.90
CA ASP A 110 -8.75 -12.23 13.76
C ASP A 110 -8.34 -13.19 12.62
N GLY A 111 -7.08 -13.67 12.62
CA GLY A 111 -6.54 -14.50 11.56
C GLY A 111 -5.47 -15.47 12.04
N THR A 112 -4.64 -15.95 11.12
CA THR A 112 -3.53 -16.87 11.39
C THR A 112 -2.21 -16.24 10.98
N ILE A 113 -1.30 -15.99 11.94
CA ILE A 113 0.07 -15.53 11.65
C ILE A 113 0.89 -16.74 11.15
N VAL A 114 1.46 -16.61 9.95
CA VAL A 114 2.27 -17.68 9.32
C VAL A 114 3.76 -17.35 9.25
N ALA A 115 4.12 -16.07 9.43
CA ALA A 115 5.50 -15.61 9.58
C ALA A 115 5.53 -14.34 10.43
N GLY A 116 6.62 -14.08 11.13
CA GLY A 116 6.74 -12.95 12.04
C GLY A 116 5.86 -13.10 13.29
N GLY A 117 5.24 -12.00 13.72
CA GLY A 117 4.32 -11.99 14.87
C GLY A 117 5.00 -11.90 16.22
N GLU A 118 6.27 -12.17 16.32
CA GLU A 118 7.04 -12.02 17.55
C GLU A 118 7.86 -10.72 17.49
N VAL A 119 7.71 -9.90 18.51
CA VAL A 119 8.49 -8.67 18.64
C VAL A 119 9.70 -8.95 19.53
N PRO A 120 10.93 -8.88 18.99
CA PRO A 120 12.12 -9.17 19.78
C PRO A 120 12.30 -8.24 20.95
N ASP A 121 12.69 -8.77 22.09
CA ASP A 121 13.17 -7.96 23.20
C ASP A 121 14.49 -7.29 22.84
N GLY A 122 14.66 -6.01 23.23
CA GLY A 122 15.92 -5.33 22.98
C GLY A 122 15.80 -3.81 22.87
N LYS A 123 16.89 -3.20 22.42
CA LYS A 123 16.92 -1.76 22.13
C LYS A 123 16.52 -1.52 20.67
N GLY A 124 15.71 -0.48 20.46
CA GLY A 124 15.23 -0.09 19.12
C GLY A 124 13.81 -0.56 18.85
N TYR A 125 13.28 -0.14 17.71
CA TYR A 125 11.88 -0.36 17.32
C TYR A 125 11.79 -1.36 16.17
N PHE A 126 12.42 -2.51 16.35
CA PHE A 126 12.52 -3.55 15.34
C PHE A 126 11.32 -4.49 15.42
N ILE A 127 10.60 -4.63 14.32
CA ILE A 127 9.54 -5.62 14.12
C ILE A 127 9.82 -6.36 12.82
N PRO A 128 9.91 -7.69 12.83
CA PRO A 128 10.06 -8.46 11.61
C PRO A 128 8.79 -8.45 10.76
N PRO A 129 8.88 -8.65 9.43
CA PRO A 129 7.74 -8.81 8.56
C PRO A 129 6.79 -9.89 9.08
N THR A 130 5.52 -9.52 9.18
CA THR A 130 4.47 -10.39 9.70
C THR A 130 3.43 -10.63 8.62
N ILE A 131 3.16 -11.90 8.30
CA ILE A 131 2.13 -12.31 7.34
C ILE A 131 0.97 -12.91 8.11
N VAL A 132 -0.23 -12.38 7.86
CA VAL A 132 -1.49 -12.83 8.46
C VAL A 132 -2.40 -13.35 7.37
N LYS A 133 -2.85 -14.59 7.46
CA LYS A 133 -3.81 -15.23 6.57
C LYS A 133 -5.13 -15.54 7.27
N ASP A 134 -6.14 -15.97 6.50
CA ASP A 134 -7.46 -16.36 6.99
C ASP A 134 -8.09 -15.26 7.86
N ILE A 135 -7.97 -14.01 7.42
CA ILE A 135 -8.45 -12.80 8.08
C ILE A 135 -9.61 -12.20 7.29
N ASP A 136 -10.58 -11.63 8.00
CA ASP A 136 -11.77 -11.02 7.44
C ASP A 136 -11.52 -9.54 7.09
N ASP A 137 -12.23 -9.02 6.08
CA ASP A 137 -12.16 -7.60 5.68
C ASP A 137 -12.58 -6.63 6.79
N GLU A 138 -13.41 -7.08 7.76
CA GLU A 138 -13.85 -6.24 8.88
C GLU A 138 -12.78 -6.07 9.97
N SER A 139 -11.68 -6.83 9.93
CA SER A 139 -10.56 -6.64 10.85
C SER A 139 -9.94 -5.25 10.69
N ARG A 140 -9.60 -4.61 11.81
CA ARG A 140 -8.87 -3.33 11.79
C ARG A 140 -7.55 -3.40 11.04
N LEU A 141 -6.88 -4.56 11.06
CA LEU A 141 -5.65 -4.77 10.29
C LEU A 141 -5.89 -4.63 8.79
N VAL A 142 -7.09 -4.94 8.29
CA VAL A 142 -7.46 -4.80 6.87
C VAL A 142 -8.02 -3.40 6.57
N LYS A 143 -8.84 -2.84 7.47
CA LYS A 143 -9.52 -1.55 7.26
C LYS A 143 -8.64 -0.33 7.46
N GLU A 144 -7.64 -0.37 8.35
CA GLU A 144 -6.83 0.79 8.73
C GLU A 144 -5.43 0.74 8.12
N GLU A 145 -4.84 1.91 7.92
CA GLU A 145 -3.43 2.04 7.56
C GLU A 145 -2.53 1.66 8.74
N GLN A 146 -1.88 0.49 8.68
CA GLN A 146 -0.98 0.04 9.76
C GLN A 146 0.37 0.78 9.76
N PHE A 147 0.87 1.20 8.58
CA PHE A 147 2.14 1.91 8.40
C PHE A 147 3.30 1.19 9.10
N GLY A 148 3.43 -0.09 8.81
CA GLY A 148 4.40 -0.99 9.44
C GLY A 148 4.37 -2.39 8.84
N PRO A 149 5.24 -3.30 9.30
CA PRO A 149 5.51 -4.57 8.64
C PRO A 149 4.50 -5.67 9.01
N VAL A 150 3.20 -5.43 8.82
CA VAL A 150 2.15 -6.44 9.02
C VAL A 150 1.27 -6.46 7.79
N LEU A 151 1.21 -7.60 7.09
CA LEU A 151 0.48 -7.76 5.84
C LEU A 151 -0.62 -8.81 5.98
N PRO A 152 -1.90 -8.43 5.90
CA PRO A 152 -3.01 -9.34 5.72
C PRO A 152 -3.06 -9.83 4.27
N VAL A 153 -3.24 -11.15 4.11
CA VAL A 153 -3.50 -11.81 2.82
C VAL A 153 -4.89 -12.42 2.88
N ILE A 154 -5.76 -11.95 1.99
CA ILE A 154 -7.19 -12.22 2.00
C ILE A 154 -7.55 -13.03 0.76
N LYS A 155 -8.36 -14.07 0.94
CA LYS A 155 -8.81 -14.93 -0.15
C LYS A 155 -10.00 -14.32 -0.88
N TYR A 156 -10.04 -14.52 -2.21
CA TYR A 156 -11.23 -14.22 -3.01
C TYR A 156 -11.41 -15.29 -4.12
N ASP A 157 -12.59 -15.39 -4.67
CA ASP A 157 -12.95 -16.29 -5.78
C ASP A 157 -13.62 -15.55 -6.96
N ASP A 158 -14.30 -14.45 -6.70
CA ASP A 158 -14.98 -13.62 -7.70
C ASP A 158 -14.28 -12.27 -7.87
N ILE A 159 -14.04 -11.89 -9.13
CA ILE A 159 -13.30 -10.67 -9.45
C ILE A 159 -14.10 -9.39 -9.21
N ASP A 160 -15.42 -9.42 -9.41
CA ASP A 160 -16.25 -8.23 -9.16
C ASP A 160 -16.44 -8.04 -7.64
N ASP A 161 -16.59 -9.13 -6.85
CA ASP A 161 -16.60 -9.08 -5.38
C ASP A 161 -15.30 -8.48 -4.82
N VAL A 162 -14.13 -8.95 -5.26
CA VAL A 162 -12.86 -8.43 -4.74
C VAL A 162 -12.64 -6.95 -5.10
N ILE A 163 -13.14 -6.49 -6.24
CA ILE A 163 -13.08 -5.07 -6.60
C ILE A 163 -13.92 -4.24 -5.63
N GLU A 164 -15.15 -4.69 -5.30
CA GLU A 164 -15.99 -4.02 -4.32
C GLU A 164 -15.32 -3.96 -2.95
N ARG A 165 -14.75 -5.08 -2.48
CA ARG A 165 -14.01 -5.16 -1.20
C ARG A 165 -12.74 -4.30 -1.20
N ALA A 166 -12.00 -4.26 -2.28
CA ALA A 166 -10.83 -3.39 -2.42
C ALA A 166 -11.21 -1.90 -2.36
N ASN A 167 -12.40 -1.54 -2.88
CA ASN A 167 -12.92 -0.18 -2.90
C ASN A 167 -13.61 0.23 -1.59
N ASP A 168 -13.96 -0.73 -0.72
CA ASP A 168 -14.59 -0.48 0.59
C ASP A 168 -13.55 0.00 1.62
N THR A 169 -13.08 1.21 1.41
CA THR A 169 -12.10 1.89 2.26
C THR A 169 -12.25 3.40 2.15
N ASP A 170 -11.90 4.11 3.20
CA ASP A 170 -11.81 5.57 3.21
C ASP A 170 -10.60 6.11 2.43
N TYR A 171 -9.67 5.24 2.07
CA TYR A 171 -8.44 5.58 1.35
C TYR A 171 -8.59 5.36 -0.16
N GLY A 172 -7.71 5.99 -0.92
CA GLY A 172 -7.63 5.84 -2.37
C GLY A 172 -6.36 6.47 -2.92
N LEU A 173 -5.19 6.08 -2.37
CA LEU A 173 -3.90 6.60 -2.84
C LEU A 173 -3.38 5.79 -4.02
N GLY A 174 -3.15 4.50 -3.82
CA GLY A 174 -2.65 3.59 -4.83
C GLY A 174 -3.26 2.20 -4.73
N GLY A 175 -2.80 1.32 -5.60
CA GLY A 175 -3.14 -0.09 -5.63
C GLY A 175 -2.47 -0.79 -6.81
N SER A 176 -2.55 -2.11 -6.86
CA SER A 176 -1.99 -2.88 -7.97
C SER A 176 -2.82 -4.10 -8.33
N VAL A 177 -2.75 -4.47 -9.61
CA VAL A 177 -3.39 -5.68 -10.14
C VAL A 177 -2.33 -6.54 -10.83
N TRP A 178 -2.33 -7.82 -10.52
CA TRP A 178 -1.32 -8.78 -10.96
C TRP A 178 -1.96 -9.90 -11.76
N SER A 179 -1.55 -10.08 -13.01
CA SER A 179 -2.04 -11.11 -13.93
C SER A 179 -1.01 -11.37 -15.03
N SER A 180 -0.93 -12.57 -15.54
CA SER A 180 -0.16 -12.87 -16.76
C SER A 180 -0.81 -12.27 -18.00
N ASP A 181 -2.13 -12.05 -17.97
CA ASP A 181 -2.90 -11.32 -18.98
C ASP A 181 -2.99 -9.83 -18.60
N THR A 182 -2.12 -9.02 -19.20
CA THR A 182 -2.04 -7.58 -18.94
C THR A 182 -3.32 -6.83 -19.30
N ASP A 183 -4.03 -7.25 -20.36
CA ASP A 183 -5.29 -6.60 -20.77
C ASP A 183 -6.39 -6.88 -19.76
N ARG A 184 -6.48 -8.11 -19.27
CA ARG A 184 -7.39 -8.49 -18.19
C ARG A 184 -7.08 -7.70 -16.89
N ALA A 185 -5.82 -7.60 -16.51
CA ALA A 185 -5.41 -6.81 -15.35
C ALA A 185 -5.75 -5.32 -15.50
N TYR A 186 -5.56 -4.76 -16.70
CA TYR A 186 -5.91 -3.37 -17.00
C TYR A 186 -7.42 -3.10 -16.86
N GLU A 187 -8.28 -4.01 -17.33
CA GLU A 187 -9.73 -3.87 -17.16
C GLU A 187 -10.17 -3.91 -15.68
N VAL A 188 -9.50 -4.72 -14.85
CA VAL A 188 -9.71 -4.72 -13.39
C VAL A 188 -9.20 -3.41 -12.78
N ALA A 189 -8.00 -2.97 -13.15
CA ALA A 189 -7.38 -1.75 -12.62
C ALA A 189 -8.25 -0.50 -12.83
N LYS A 190 -8.99 -0.42 -13.94
CA LYS A 190 -9.93 0.70 -14.20
C LYS A 190 -11.10 0.78 -13.22
N LYS A 191 -11.41 -0.31 -12.53
CA LYS A 191 -12.53 -0.39 -11.58
C LYS A 191 -12.09 -0.14 -10.12
N VAL A 192 -10.79 -0.04 -9.85
CA VAL A 192 -10.27 0.22 -8.51
C VAL A 192 -10.24 1.72 -8.25
N ASP A 193 -10.86 2.15 -7.16
CA ASP A 193 -11.01 3.56 -6.77
C ASP A 193 -9.75 4.08 -6.04
N SER A 194 -8.72 4.43 -6.81
CA SER A 194 -7.48 5.03 -6.30
C SER A 194 -6.88 6.00 -7.31
N GLY A 195 -6.05 6.91 -6.83
CA GLY A 195 -5.39 7.91 -7.67
C GLY A 195 -4.39 7.30 -8.64
N THR A 196 -3.69 6.23 -8.23
CA THR A 196 -2.75 5.50 -9.09
C THR A 196 -2.92 4.00 -8.95
N ILE A 197 -3.10 3.31 -10.07
CA ILE A 197 -3.15 1.84 -10.10
C ILE A 197 -2.05 1.32 -11.02
N TRP A 198 -1.26 0.39 -10.50
CA TRP A 198 -0.21 -0.28 -11.25
C TRP A 198 -0.67 -1.66 -11.73
N VAL A 199 -0.20 -2.07 -12.89
CA VAL A 199 -0.37 -3.43 -13.41
C VAL A 199 0.98 -4.13 -13.42
N ASN A 200 1.05 -5.30 -12.77
CA ASN A 200 2.26 -6.13 -12.64
C ASN A 200 3.49 -5.41 -12.08
N LYS A 201 3.27 -4.41 -11.26
CA LYS A 201 4.25 -3.67 -10.46
C LYS A 201 3.55 -2.95 -9.33
N HIS A 202 4.32 -2.36 -8.40
CA HIS A 202 3.77 -1.55 -7.31
C HIS A 202 4.74 -0.44 -6.95
N ALA A 203 4.20 0.73 -6.51
CA ALA A 203 4.96 1.89 -6.05
C ALA A 203 5.99 2.46 -7.06
N ASP A 204 5.74 2.28 -8.36
CA ASP A 204 6.57 2.87 -9.42
C ASP A 204 6.12 4.31 -9.69
N VAL A 205 6.64 5.26 -8.91
CA VAL A 205 6.34 6.70 -9.03
C VAL A 205 7.36 7.36 -9.96
N GLN A 206 6.88 8.04 -11.01
CA GLN A 206 7.72 8.64 -12.05
C GLN A 206 7.55 10.17 -12.07
N PRO A 207 8.64 10.96 -12.23
CA PRO A 207 8.57 12.42 -12.15
C PRO A 207 7.66 13.10 -13.20
N HIS A 208 7.36 12.41 -14.30
CA HIS A 208 6.55 12.94 -15.41
C HIS A 208 5.10 12.43 -15.40
N ILE A 209 4.74 11.62 -14.43
CA ILE A 209 3.39 11.06 -14.26
C ILE A 209 2.76 11.72 -13.04
N PRO A 210 1.58 12.33 -13.13
CA PRO A 210 0.88 12.89 -11.98
C PRO A 210 0.64 11.82 -10.92
N PHE A 211 0.81 12.20 -9.66
CA PHE A 211 0.59 11.34 -8.50
C PHE A 211 -0.27 12.08 -7.47
N GLY A 212 -1.27 11.42 -6.94
CA GLY A 212 -2.15 11.97 -5.91
C GLY A 212 -3.26 10.99 -5.55
N GLY A 213 -3.81 11.18 -4.34
CA GLY A 213 -4.87 10.33 -3.81
C GLY A 213 -6.25 10.95 -3.98
N ILE A 214 -7.27 10.09 -3.90
CA ILE A 214 -8.68 10.44 -3.77
C ILE A 214 -9.19 10.06 -2.37
N LYS A 215 -10.45 10.30 -2.09
CA LYS A 215 -11.08 10.04 -0.78
C LYS A 215 -10.28 10.77 0.33
N THR A 216 -9.95 10.09 1.44
CA THR A 216 -9.15 10.67 2.53
C THR A 216 -7.65 10.64 2.29
N SER A 217 -7.19 10.04 1.19
CA SER A 217 -5.76 9.97 0.85
C SER A 217 -5.19 11.27 0.30
N GLY A 218 -6.02 12.24 -0.11
CA GLY A 218 -5.45 13.52 -0.49
C GLY A 218 -6.33 14.40 -1.35
N ILE A 219 -5.75 15.55 -1.71
CA ILE A 219 -6.34 16.56 -2.60
C ILE A 219 -5.23 17.12 -3.48
N GLY A 220 -5.50 17.27 -4.78
CA GLY A 220 -4.54 17.78 -5.76
C GLY A 220 -3.63 16.68 -6.27
N ALA A 221 -2.57 17.07 -6.96
CA ALA A 221 -1.59 16.17 -7.52
C ALA A 221 -0.17 16.68 -7.29
N GLU A 222 0.77 15.76 -7.17
CA GLU A 222 2.20 16.01 -7.25
C GLU A 222 2.72 15.44 -8.58
N LEU A 223 3.91 15.85 -8.98
CA LEU A 223 4.58 15.39 -10.20
C LEU A 223 3.79 15.69 -11.50
N GLY A 224 4.39 15.37 -12.62
CA GLY A 224 3.81 15.68 -13.93
C GLY A 224 3.54 17.17 -14.16
N GLU A 225 2.78 17.48 -15.21
CA GLU A 225 2.35 18.86 -15.51
C GLU A 225 1.32 19.36 -14.50
N GLU A 226 0.42 18.48 -14.03
CA GLU A 226 -0.60 18.78 -13.04
C GLU A 226 0.03 19.19 -11.71
N GLY A 227 1.02 18.44 -11.21
CA GLY A 227 1.75 18.77 -10.00
C GLY A 227 2.50 20.09 -10.12
N LEU A 228 3.12 20.37 -11.26
CA LEU A 228 3.75 21.66 -11.53
C LEU A 228 2.72 22.81 -11.53
N ALA A 229 1.53 22.58 -12.09
CA ALA A 229 0.46 23.57 -12.15
C ALA A 229 -0.05 24.00 -10.76
N GLU A 230 0.05 23.11 -9.75
CA GLU A 230 -0.34 23.44 -8.35
C GLU A 230 0.51 24.57 -7.75
N PHE A 231 1.75 24.75 -8.20
CA PHE A 231 2.67 25.80 -7.76
C PHE A 231 2.58 27.09 -8.59
N THR A 232 1.65 27.15 -9.56
CA THR A 232 1.52 28.30 -10.48
C THR A 232 0.15 28.96 -10.36
N ALA A 233 0.05 30.21 -10.81
CA ALA A 233 -1.21 30.93 -10.94
C ALA A 233 -1.53 31.16 -12.43
N ARG A 234 -2.76 30.79 -12.84
CA ARG A 234 -3.22 31.07 -14.21
C ARG A 234 -3.43 32.56 -14.43
N LYS A 235 -2.83 33.08 -15.50
CA LYS A 235 -3.09 34.44 -15.96
C LYS A 235 -3.58 34.40 -17.41
N VAL A 236 -4.69 35.05 -17.67
CA VAL A 236 -5.25 35.17 -19.02
C VAL A 236 -5.13 36.64 -19.47
N ILE A 237 -4.58 36.87 -20.66
CA ILE A 237 -4.56 38.18 -21.31
C ILE A 237 -5.42 38.04 -22.56
N ASN A 238 -6.52 38.79 -22.60
CA ASN A 238 -7.42 38.81 -23.76
C ASN A 238 -7.31 40.19 -24.42
N VAL A 239 -6.96 40.20 -25.71
CA VAL A 239 -6.75 41.43 -26.49
C VAL A 239 -7.81 41.52 -27.60
N ALA A 240 -8.58 42.59 -27.63
CA ALA A 240 -9.51 42.82 -28.73
C ALA A 240 -8.73 43.05 -30.03
N LYS A 241 -9.20 42.45 -31.12
CA LYS A 241 -8.68 42.78 -32.45
C LYS A 241 -9.16 44.19 -32.80
N ALA A 242 -8.20 45.03 -33.19
CA ALA A 242 -8.49 46.36 -33.73
C ALA A 242 -9.21 46.26 -35.07
#